data_218cd43d14e94bee78710c42710baa4c
#
_entry.id   218cd43d14e94bee78710c42710baa4c
#
_cell.length_a   1.000
_cell.length_b   1.000
_cell.length_c   1.000
_cell.angle_alpha   90.00
_cell.angle_beta   90.00
_cell.angle_gamma   90.00
#
_symmetry.space_group_name_H-M   'P 1'
#
loop_
_entity.id
_entity.type
_entity.pdbx_description
1 polymer ?
#
loop_
_entity_poly.entity_id
_entity_poly.type
_entity_poly.pdbx_seq_one_letter_code
_entity_poly.pdbx_strand_id
1 'polypeptide(L)'
;MQKYADYIKQIEIESLWSGTKHILWNLDRRVNILSGVNGVGKSTILNKVVKGLAAGGEFPSHMIKGVHLKVEPEEAKWIRYDVIRSVDRPLMNAEMINKIDLTLVTELDWQLFQLQRKYLDYQVNIGNRIIAVLQSGEPDAAFKAQQLSEPKKMFQDMVDALFKDTGKTIIRTANEIRFNQIGEQLSPYQLSAGEKQILAILLTVLVEDNQPYILFMDEPEISLHFEWQKQLIGLVLQLNPNIQIIMTTHSPAVVMDGWTDRVTDVNDITIS
;
A
#
# COMPACT_ATOMS: atom_id res chain seq x y z
N MET A 1 2.20 -26.14 0.23
CA MET A 1 1.65 -24.78 0.41
C MET A 1 2.83 -23.81 0.52
N GLN A 2 2.85 -22.72 -0.26
CA GLN A 2 3.86 -21.70 -0.13
C GLN A 2 3.72 -21.01 1.25
N LYS A 3 4.81 -20.95 2.02
CA LYS A 3 4.82 -20.29 3.32
C LYS A 3 5.20 -18.82 3.13
N TYR A 4 4.23 -17.96 3.28
CA TYR A 4 4.42 -16.51 3.25
C TYR A 4 4.74 -15.97 4.65
N ALA A 5 5.51 -14.89 4.71
CA ALA A 5 5.72 -14.13 5.93
C ALA A 5 4.47 -13.30 6.27
N ASP A 6 4.15 -13.25 7.55
CA ASP A 6 3.11 -12.37 8.08
C ASP A 6 3.63 -10.94 8.23
N TYR A 7 4.88 -10.79 8.69
CA TYR A 7 5.55 -9.50 8.85
C TYR A 7 7.07 -9.65 8.95
N ILE A 8 7.78 -8.53 8.76
CA ILE A 8 9.23 -8.42 8.96
C ILE A 8 9.50 -8.01 10.40
N LYS A 9 10.29 -8.79 11.15
CA LYS A 9 10.70 -8.51 12.53
C LYS A 9 11.88 -7.55 12.62
N GLN A 10 12.81 -7.65 11.67
CA GLN A 10 14.06 -6.89 11.70
C GLN A 10 14.57 -6.68 10.28
N ILE A 11 15.07 -5.51 10.03
CA ILE A 11 15.84 -5.13 8.84
C ILE A 11 17.27 -4.83 9.26
N GLU A 12 18.23 -5.50 8.63
CA GLU A 12 19.65 -5.20 8.77
C GLU A 12 20.26 -4.86 7.41
N ILE A 13 20.99 -3.74 7.34
CA ILE A 13 21.72 -3.31 6.16
C ILE A 13 23.17 -3.07 6.58
N GLU A 14 24.07 -3.99 6.22
CA GLU A 14 25.48 -3.97 6.63
C GLU A 14 26.23 -2.71 6.19
N SER A 15 25.84 -2.14 5.07
CA SER A 15 26.56 -1.01 4.48
C SER A 15 25.63 -0.10 3.69
N LEU A 16 25.49 1.13 4.14
CA LEU A 16 24.98 2.25 3.38
C LEU A 16 26.13 3.21 3.04
N TRP A 17 26.04 3.87 1.86
CA TRP A 17 27.01 4.87 1.41
C TRP A 17 28.48 4.43 1.57
N SER A 18 28.82 3.34 0.86
CA SER A 18 30.19 2.79 0.84
C SER A 18 30.73 2.39 2.23
N GLY A 19 29.84 1.93 3.11
CA GLY A 19 30.24 1.39 4.42
C GLY A 19 30.23 2.41 5.56
N THR A 20 29.73 3.61 5.35
CA THR A 20 29.70 4.65 6.38
C THR A 20 28.59 4.45 7.43
N LYS A 21 27.57 3.65 7.13
CA LYS A 21 26.49 3.35 8.07
C LYS A 21 26.08 1.88 8.00
N HIS A 22 25.95 1.25 9.15
CA HIS A 22 25.30 -0.04 9.36
C HIS A 22 23.94 0.22 10.00
N ILE A 23 22.88 -0.30 9.43
CA ILE A 23 21.51 -0.11 9.93
C ILE A 23 21.00 -1.42 10.52
N LEU A 24 20.46 -1.34 11.74
CA LEU A 24 19.73 -2.43 12.38
C LEU A 24 18.40 -1.89 12.94
N TRP A 25 17.30 -2.22 12.27
CA TRP A 25 15.98 -1.74 12.62
C TRP A 25 15.08 -2.89 13.07
N ASN A 26 14.71 -2.90 14.35
CA ASN A 26 13.71 -3.81 14.89
C ASN A 26 12.32 -3.24 14.64
N LEU A 27 11.43 -4.06 14.09
CA LEU A 27 10.13 -3.62 13.61
C LEU A 27 8.99 -4.12 14.50
N ASP A 28 8.00 -3.27 14.67
CA ASP A 28 6.70 -3.65 15.19
C ASP A 28 5.89 -4.41 14.12
N ARG A 29 5.00 -5.28 14.57
CA ARG A 29 4.16 -6.09 13.69
C ARG A 29 3.26 -5.25 12.78
N ARG A 30 2.84 -4.06 13.19
CA ARG A 30 1.79 -3.29 12.50
C ARG A 30 2.28 -2.01 11.84
N VAL A 31 2.92 -1.12 12.60
CA VAL A 31 3.26 0.23 12.11
C VAL A 31 4.69 0.57 12.49
N ASN A 32 5.47 0.96 11.50
CA ASN A 32 6.86 1.36 11.63
C ASN A 32 7.10 2.62 10.79
N ILE A 33 7.44 3.70 11.45
CA ILE A 33 7.61 5.01 10.84
C ILE A 33 9.06 5.43 11.00
N LEU A 34 9.77 5.60 9.90
CA LEU A 34 11.15 6.06 9.88
C LEU A 34 11.18 7.57 9.65
N SER A 35 11.69 8.31 10.63
CA SER A 35 11.85 9.74 10.59
C SER A 35 13.31 10.18 10.60
N GLY A 36 13.55 11.46 10.45
CA GLY A 36 14.88 12.08 10.49
C GLY A 36 14.99 13.23 9.49
N VAL A 37 16.08 13.98 9.58
CA VAL A 37 16.33 15.14 8.70
C VAL A 37 16.42 14.75 7.23
N ASN A 38 16.27 15.74 6.33
CA ASN A 38 16.42 15.51 4.90
C ASN A 38 17.85 15.03 4.57
N GLY A 39 17.95 14.04 3.69
CA GLY A 39 19.23 13.47 3.28
C GLY A 39 19.83 12.44 4.25
N VAL A 40 19.22 12.16 5.42
CA VAL A 40 19.74 11.18 6.39
C VAL A 40 19.68 9.73 5.89
N GLY A 41 18.94 9.45 4.80
CA GLY A 41 18.88 8.14 4.15
C GLY A 41 17.59 7.35 4.30
N LYS A 42 16.49 7.94 4.76
CA LYS A 42 15.19 7.24 4.92
C LYS A 42 14.75 6.50 3.65
N SER A 43 14.58 7.22 2.55
CA SER A 43 14.21 6.64 1.26
C SER A 43 15.26 5.66 0.73
N THR A 44 16.55 5.88 1.04
CA THR A 44 17.63 4.96 0.66
C THR A 44 17.51 3.62 1.37
N ILE A 45 17.22 3.63 2.68
CA ILE A 45 16.98 2.44 3.48
C ILE A 45 15.80 1.65 2.89
N LEU A 46 14.65 2.32 2.72
CA LEU A 46 13.44 1.70 2.19
C LEU A 46 13.68 1.10 0.79
N ASN A 47 14.26 1.89 -0.11
CA ASN A 47 14.52 1.46 -1.48
C ASN A 47 15.53 0.29 -1.55
N LYS A 48 16.49 0.21 -0.62
CA LYS A 48 17.46 -0.90 -0.60
C LYS A 48 16.78 -2.21 -0.20
N VAL A 49 15.86 -2.17 0.77
CA VAL A 49 15.04 -3.31 1.16
C VAL A 49 14.13 -3.74 -0.01
N VAL A 50 13.38 -2.81 -0.59
CA VAL A 50 12.46 -3.06 -1.71
C VAL A 50 13.20 -3.65 -2.91
N LYS A 51 14.38 -3.13 -3.26
CA LYS A 51 15.20 -3.70 -4.34
C LYS A 51 15.64 -5.13 -4.04
N GLY A 52 15.96 -5.42 -2.76
CA GLY A 52 16.24 -6.77 -2.32
C GLY A 52 15.08 -7.73 -2.57
N LEU A 53 13.88 -7.32 -2.19
CA LEU A 53 12.67 -8.11 -2.38
C LEU A 53 12.30 -8.26 -3.87
N ALA A 54 12.51 -7.23 -4.68
CA ALA A 54 12.19 -7.22 -6.11
C ALA A 54 13.11 -8.12 -6.96
N ALA A 55 14.25 -8.57 -6.44
CA ALA A 55 15.16 -9.47 -7.16
C ALA A 55 14.52 -10.82 -7.52
N GLY A 56 13.40 -11.18 -6.86
CA GLY A 56 12.62 -12.39 -7.14
C GLY A 56 13.26 -13.67 -6.60
N GLY A 57 12.45 -14.70 -6.39
CA GLY A 57 12.92 -15.99 -5.88
C GLY A 57 12.55 -16.26 -4.41
N GLU A 58 13.04 -17.38 -3.86
CA GLU A 58 12.77 -17.74 -2.47
C GLU A 58 13.60 -16.91 -1.50
N PHE A 59 12.93 -16.36 -0.49
CA PHE A 59 13.58 -15.68 0.64
C PHE A 59 14.30 -16.73 1.52
N PRO A 60 15.48 -16.44 2.10
CA PRO A 60 16.31 -15.22 1.97
C PRO A 60 17.35 -15.26 0.85
N SER A 61 17.46 -16.34 0.09
CA SER A 61 18.56 -16.63 -0.84
C SER A 61 18.72 -15.61 -1.99
N HIS A 62 17.66 -14.89 -2.32
CA HIS A 62 17.66 -13.91 -3.42
C HIS A 62 17.90 -12.45 -2.96
N MET A 63 18.05 -12.22 -1.66
CA MET A 63 18.28 -10.87 -1.14
C MET A 63 19.60 -10.27 -1.67
N ILE A 64 19.62 -8.96 -1.85
CA ILE A 64 20.82 -8.23 -2.23
C ILE A 64 21.87 -8.41 -1.11
N LYS A 65 23.13 -8.67 -1.51
CA LYS A 65 24.25 -8.80 -0.57
C LYS A 65 24.29 -7.60 0.41
N GLY A 66 24.39 -7.91 1.69
CA GLY A 66 24.42 -6.94 2.78
C GLY A 66 23.04 -6.37 3.17
N VAL A 67 21.94 -7.03 2.77
CA VAL A 67 20.60 -6.77 3.29
C VAL A 67 20.05 -8.07 3.86
N HIS A 68 19.71 -8.07 5.15
CA HIS A 68 19.18 -9.23 5.86
C HIS A 68 17.83 -8.87 6.48
N LEU A 69 16.87 -9.76 6.34
CA LEU A 69 15.54 -9.63 6.94
C LEU A 69 15.29 -10.81 7.87
N LYS A 70 14.74 -10.54 9.04
CA LYS A 70 14.12 -11.57 9.88
C LYS A 70 12.62 -11.42 9.78
N VAL A 71 11.93 -12.52 9.53
CA VAL A 71 10.47 -12.54 9.30
C VAL A 71 9.76 -13.45 10.29
N GLU A 72 8.46 -13.33 10.37
CA GLU A 72 7.57 -14.25 11.09
C GLU A 72 6.55 -14.83 10.11
N PRO A 73 6.34 -16.16 10.07
CA PRO A 73 7.15 -17.20 10.74
C PRO A 73 8.56 -17.32 10.11
N GLU A 74 9.54 -17.76 10.90
CA GLU A 74 10.97 -17.82 10.48
C GLU A 74 11.22 -18.74 9.28
N GLU A 75 10.37 -19.75 9.08
CA GLU A 75 10.43 -20.64 7.95
C GLU A 75 9.74 -20.11 6.69
N ALA A 76 9.26 -18.85 6.69
CA ALA A 76 8.67 -18.24 5.51
C ALA A 76 9.68 -18.11 4.39
N LYS A 77 9.25 -18.44 3.18
CA LYS A 77 10.08 -18.38 1.96
C LYS A 77 9.66 -17.27 1.01
N TRP A 78 8.51 -16.67 1.24
CA TRP A 78 7.91 -15.65 0.39
C TRP A 78 7.44 -14.49 1.23
N ILE A 79 7.59 -13.28 0.69
CA ILE A 79 7.09 -12.04 1.29
C ILE A 79 6.16 -11.39 0.26
N ARG A 80 4.90 -11.13 0.68
CA ARG A 80 3.98 -10.28 -0.10
C ARG A 80 4.23 -8.85 0.27
N TYR A 81 4.39 -7.99 -0.71
CA TYR A 81 4.60 -6.57 -0.47
C TYR A 81 4.12 -5.72 -1.64
N ASP A 82 3.75 -4.49 -1.35
CA ASP A 82 3.55 -3.43 -2.32
C ASP A 82 4.33 -2.16 -1.91
N VAL A 83 4.54 -1.27 -2.87
CA VAL A 83 5.32 -0.05 -2.66
C VAL A 83 4.54 1.15 -3.17
N ILE A 84 4.27 2.09 -2.28
CA ILE A 84 3.71 3.40 -2.61
C ILE A 84 4.83 4.43 -2.58
N ARG A 85 5.00 5.17 -3.67
CA ARG A 85 5.94 6.27 -3.79
C ARG A 85 5.21 7.59 -3.86
N SER A 86 5.77 8.60 -3.23
CA SER A 86 5.16 9.93 -3.16
C SER A 86 5.36 10.79 -4.39
N VAL A 87 6.41 10.53 -5.16
CA VAL A 87 6.77 11.39 -6.28
C VAL A 87 6.10 10.89 -7.55
N ASP A 88 5.05 11.60 -7.97
CA ASP A 88 4.44 11.40 -9.26
C ASP A 88 5.34 11.97 -10.37
N ARG A 89 5.83 11.10 -11.24
CA ARG A 89 6.75 11.43 -12.31
C ARG A 89 6.10 11.22 -13.67
N PRO A 90 6.45 12.01 -14.69
CA PRO A 90 6.07 11.69 -16.05
C PRO A 90 6.61 10.32 -16.47
N LEU A 91 5.80 9.54 -17.17
CA LEU A 91 6.20 8.24 -17.70
C LEU A 91 7.32 8.39 -18.74
N MET A 92 8.44 7.70 -18.53
CA MET A 92 9.60 7.78 -19.45
C MET A 92 9.34 7.14 -20.82
N ASN A 93 8.34 6.22 -20.94
CA ASN A 93 7.96 5.56 -22.19
C ASN A 93 6.53 5.92 -22.61
N ALA A 94 6.20 7.20 -22.57
CA ALA A 94 4.88 7.72 -22.92
C ALA A 94 4.34 7.22 -24.28
N GLU A 95 5.20 7.04 -25.29
CA GLU A 95 4.78 6.60 -26.64
C GLU A 95 4.17 5.17 -26.66
N MET A 96 4.68 4.24 -25.84
CA MET A 96 4.10 2.91 -25.76
C MET A 96 2.80 2.90 -24.95
N ILE A 97 2.73 3.72 -23.92
CA ILE A 97 1.58 3.80 -23.01
C ILE A 97 0.43 4.58 -23.64
N ASN A 98 0.72 5.64 -24.39
CA ASN A 98 -0.27 6.40 -25.16
C ASN A 98 -1.03 5.53 -26.20
N LYS A 99 -0.49 4.37 -26.59
CA LYS A 99 -1.21 3.39 -27.42
C LYS A 99 -2.29 2.63 -26.63
N ILE A 100 -2.15 2.58 -25.31
CA ILE A 100 -3.12 1.93 -24.42
C ILE A 100 -4.22 2.92 -24.02
N ASP A 101 -3.82 4.08 -23.52
CA ASP A 101 -4.75 5.14 -23.15
C ASP A 101 -4.00 6.49 -23.11
N LEU A 102 -4.51 7.47 -23.84
CA LEU A 102 -3.95 8.84 -23.92
C LEU A 102 -4.07 9.62 -22.60
N THR A 103 -4.86 9.13 -21.65
CA THR A 103 -5.05 9.77 -20.33
C THR A 103 -4.00 9.38 -19.30
N LEU A 104 -3.17 8.36 -19.59
CA LEU A 104 -2.09 7.91 -18.73
C LEU A 104 -0.84 8.76 -18.95
N VAL A 105 -0.61 9.73 -18.09
CA VAL A 105 0.46 10.72 -18.24
C VAL A 105 1.58 10.52 -17.22
N THR A 106 1.24 10.03 -16.02
CA THR A 106 2.14 9.94 -14.88
C THR A 106 2.35 8.51 -14.39
N GLU A 107 3.39 8.29 -13.56
CA GLU A 107 3.62 7.00 -12.90
C GLU A 107 2.42 6.61 -12.01
N LEU A 108 1.76 7.58 -11.39
CA LEU A 108 0.57 7.36 -10.56
C LEU A 108 -0.64 6.93 -11.40
N ASP A 109 -0.83 7.52 -12.60
CA ASP A 109 -1.86 7.06 -13.53
C ASP A 109 -1.62 5.61 -13.96
N TRP A 110 -0.37 5.25 -14.24
CA TRP A 110 0.01 3.89 -14.57
C TRP A 110 -0.23 2.92 -13.41
N GLN A 111 0.11 3.32 -12.18
CA GLN A 111 -0.18 2.53 -10.99
C GLN A 111 -1.69 2.31 -10.82
N LEU A 112 -2.50 3.36 -10.96
CA LEU A 112 -3.95 3.26 -10.92
C LEU A 112 -4.51 2.35 -12.03
N PHE A 113 -3.95 2.40 -13.23
CA PHE A 113 -4.33 1.50 -14.33
C PHE A 113 -4.07 0.03 -13.96
N GLN A 114 -2.90 -0.28 -13.40
CA GLN A 114 -2.59 -1.63 -12.93
C GLN A 114 -3.51 -2.07 -11.78
N LEU A 115 -3.80 -1.17 -10.85
CA LEU A 115 -4.71 -1.42 -9.73
C LEU A 115 -6.15 -1.66 -10.18
N GLN A 116 -6.61 -0.98 -11.24
CA GLN A 116 -7.91 -1.26 -11.85
C GLN A 116 -8.00 -2.71 -12.33
N ARG A 117 -6.93 -3.27 -12.92
CA ARG A 117 -6.87 -4.69 -13.33
C ARG A 117 -6.91 -5.63 -12.12
N LYS A 118 -6.08 -5.37 -11.10
CA LYS A 118 -6.14 -6.14 -9.84
C LYS A 118 -7.54 -6.06 -9.19
N TYR A 119 -8.20 -4.89 -9.26
CA TYR A 119 -9.54 -4.71 -8.72
C TYR A 119 -10.61 -5.54 -9.44
N LEU A 120 -10.51 -5.68 -10.77
CA LEU A 120 -11.38 -6.57 -11.54
C LEU A 120 -11.20 -8.03 -11.08
N ASP A 121 -9.96 -8.50 -10.96
CA ASP A 121 -9.66 -9.86 -10.48
C ASP A 121 -10.16 -10.05 -9.04
N TYR A 122 -9.96 -9.07 -8.16
CA TYR A 122 -10.48 -9.07 -6.80
C TYR A 122 -12.01 -9.24 -6.77
N GLN A 123 -12.75 -8.47 -7.59
CA GLN A 123 -14.20 -8.57 -7.66
C GLN A 123 -14.68 -9.93 -8.14
N VAL A 124 -14.03 -10.50 -9.15
CA VAL A 124 -14.34 -11.85 -9.66
C VAL A 124 -14.10 -12.89 -8.58
N ASN A 125 -12.97 -12.82 -7.86
CA ASN A 125 -12.64 -13.75 -6.79
C ASN A 125 -13.66 -13.67 -5.64
N ILE A 126 -14.01 -12.47 -5.20
CA ILE A 126 -15.03 -12.27 -4.15
C ILE A 126 -16.39 -12.76 -4.63
N GLY A 127 -16.80 -12.45 -5.86
CA GLY A 127 -18.04 -12.92 -6.45
C GLY A 127 -18.13 -14.45 -6.49
N ASN A 128 -17.08 -15.14 -6.92
CA ASN A 128 -17.02 -16.59 -6.94
C ASN A 128 -17.13 -17.19 -5.52
N ARG A 129 -16.46 -16.60 -4.52
CA ARG A 129 -16.56 -17.01 -3.12
C ARG A 129 -17.97 -16.82 -2.55
N ILE A 130 -18.62 -15.70 -2.86
CA ILE A 130 -20.00 -15.42 -2.47
C ILE A 130 -20.95 -16.48 -3.07
N ILE A 131 -20.81 -16.75 -4.37
CA ILE A 131 -21.64 -17.79 -5.05
C ILE A 131 -21.42 -19.14 -4.39
N ALA A 132 -20.18 -19.56 -4.13
CA ALA A 132 -19.86 -20.82 -3.50
C ALA A 132 -20.49 -20.94 -2.10
N VAL A 133 -20.41 -19.87 -1.30
CA VAL A 133 -21.03 -19.81 0.03
C VAL A 133 -22.56 -19.94 -0.05
N LEU A 134 -23.20 -19.20 -0.97
CA LEU A 134 -24.67 -19.26 -1.14
C LEU A 134 -25.14 -20.65 -1.65
N GLN A 135 -24.32 -21.34 -2.44
CA GLN A 135 -24.60 -22.69 -2.93
C GLN A 135 -24.32 -23.79 -1.89
N SER A 136 -23.61 -23.50 -0.81
CA SER A 136 -23.28 -24.50 0.23
C SER A 136 -24.50 -25.02 0.97
N GLY A 137 -25.62 -24.29 0.99
CA GLY A 137 -26.80 -24.60 1.74
C GLY A 137 -26.66 -24.44 3.26
N GLU A 138 -25.58 -23.83 3.74
CA GLU A 138 -25.38 -23.57 5.17
C GLU A 138 -26.40 -22.54 5.71
N PRO A 139 -26.91 -22.71 6.94
CA PRO A 139 -27.90 -21.78 7.50
C PRO A 139 -27.46 -20.33 7.59
N ASP A 140 -26.14 -20.06 7.69
CA ASP A 140 -25.53 -18.76 7.82
C ASP A 140 -24.89 -18.25 6.50
N ALA A 141 -25.18 -18.92 5.36
CA ALA A 141 -24.61 -18.58 4.06
C ALA A 141 -24.83 -17.10 3.67
N ALA A 142 -26.01 -16.55 3.92
CA ALA A 142 -26.29 -15.14 3.63
C ALA A 142 -25.42 -14.19 4.47
N PHE A 143 -25.22 -14.47 5.73
CA PHE A 143 -24.35 -13.69 6.62
C PHE A 143 -22.87 -13.78 6.18
N LYS A 144 -22.38 -14.97 5.86
CA LYS A 144 -21.01 -15.18 5.33
C LYS A 144 -20.80 -14.45 4.01
N ALA A 145 -21.78 -14.49 3.11
CA ALA A 145 -21.73 -13.76 1.84
C ALA A 145 -21.67 -12.24 2.06
N GLN A 146 -22.41 -11.71 3.02
CA GLN A 146 -22.34 -10.30 3.40
C GLN A 146 -20.96 -9.93 3.95
N GLN A 147 -20.38 -10.75 4.85
CA GLN A 147 -19.01 -10.52 5.36
C GLN A 147 -17.96 -10.48 4.25
N LEU A 148 -18.06 -11.32 3.23
CA LEU A 148 -17.16 -11.32 2.08
C LEU A 148 -17.26 -10.03 1.26
N SER A 149 -18.41 -9.38 1.21
CA SER A 149 -18.62 -8.12 0.47
C SER A 149 -18.24 -6.87 1.26
N GLU A 150 -18.13 -6.96 2.60
CA GLU A 150 -17.94 -5.82 3.50
C GLU A 150 -16.66 -5.02 3.22
N PRO A 151 -15.47 -5.63 2.94
CA PRO A 151 -14.25 -4.87 2.65
C PRO A 151 -14.40 -3.96 1.42
N LYS A 152 -15.05 -4.44 0.36
CA LYS A 152 -15.32 -3.62 -0.84
C LYS A 152 -16.25 -2.45 -0.50
N LYS A 153 -17.32 -2.69 0.24
CA LYS A 153 -18.25 -1.66 0.68
C LYS A 153 -17.55 -0.63 1.56
N MET A 154 -16.77 -1.07 2.53
CA MET A 154 -15.98 -0.21 3.42
C MET A 154 -15.03 0.70 2.62
N PHE A 155 -14.29 0.15 1.66
CA PHE A 155 -13.43 0.93 0.77
C PHE A 155 -14.21 2.02 0.02
N GLN A 156 -15.36 1.67 -0.56
CA GLN A 156 -16.19 2.62 -1.30
C GLN A 156 -16.73 3.74 -0.38
N ASP A 157 -17.19 3.38 0.82
CA ASP A 157 -17.67 4.33 1.82
C ASP A 157 -16.56 5.27 2.31
N MET A 158 -15.33 4.75 2.52
CA MET A 158 -14.15 5.54 2.88
C MET A 158 -13.81 6.56 1.79
N VAL A 159 -13.76 6.13 0.54
CA VAL A 159 -13.43 7.02 -0.59
C VAL A 159 -14.51 8.09 -0.78
N ASP A 160 -15.80 7.72 -0.69
CA ASP A 160 -16.91 8.68 -0.75
C ASP A 160 -16.82 9.72 0.39
N ALA A 161 -16.44 9.28 1.60
CA ALA A 161 -16.24 10.19 2.75
C ALA A 161 -15.06 11.15 2.55
N LEU A 162 -13.93 10.66 2.02
CA LEU A 162 -12.75 11.48 1.73
C LEU A 162 -13.01 12.51 0.63
N PHE A 163 -13.78 12.14 -0.39
CA PHE A 163 -14.05 13.01 -1.56
C PHE A 163 -15.32 13.85 -1.40
N LYS A 164 -15.94 13.84 -0.23
CA LYS A 164 -17.19 14.56 0.05
C LYS A 164 -17.12 16.04 -0.32
N ASP A 165 -16.03 16.71 0.07
CA ASP A 165 -15.87 18.16 -0.16
C ASP A 165 -15.70 18.52 -1.63
N THR A 166 -15.26 17.57 -2.47
CA THR A 166 -15.15 17.75 -3.92
C THR A 166 -16.39 17.22 -4.67
N GLY A 167 -17.37 16.68 -3.95
CA GLY A 167 -18.64 16.21 -4.51
C GLY A 167 -18.52 14.97 -5.40
N LYS A 168 -17.45 14.20 -5.25
CA LYS A 168 -17.23 12.97 -6.02
C LYS A 168 -17.68 11.75 -5.22
N THR A 169 -18.36 10.81 -5.87
CA THR A 169 -18.78 9.54 -5.29
C THR A 169 -18.46 8.38 -6.23
N ILE A 170 -18.10 7.22 -5.67
CA ILE A 170 -17.83 6.01 -6.47
C ILE A 170 -19.13 5.48 -7.07
N ILE A 171 -19.08 5.11 -8.35
CA ILE A 171 -20.16 4.40 -9.05
C ILE A 171 -20.07 2.92 -8.67
N ARG A 172 -20.89 2.49 -7.70
CA ARG A 172 -20.81 1.16 -7.07
C ARG A 172 -21.16 0.00 -7.99
N THR A 173 -21.89 0.26 -9.07
CA THR A 173 -22.31 -0.73 -10.06
C THR A 173 -21.33 -0.91 -11.21
N ALA A 174 -20.29 -0.07 -11.29
CA ALA A 174 -19.27 -0.18 -12.32
C ALA A 174 -18.28 -1.31 -11.99
N ASN A 175 -17.78 -1.97 -13.05
CA ASN A 175 -16.75 -3.00 -12.91
C ASN A 175 -15.37 -2.40 -12.58
N GLU A 176 -15.09 -1.18 -13.06
CA GLU A 176 -13.90 -0.40 -12.77
C GLU A 176 -14.22 0.70 -11.77
N ILE A 177 -13.20 1.22 -11.09
CA ILE A 177 -13.38 2.42 -10.28
C ILE A 177 -13.69 3.60 -11.20
N ARG A 178 -14.86 4.18 -11.02
CA ARG A 178 -15.35 5.38 -11.68
C ARG A 178 -16.07 6.25 -10.68
N PHE A 179 -16.11 7.53 -10.94
CA PHE A 179 -16.73 8.51 -10.06
C PHE A 179 -17.89 9.21 -10.78
N ASN A 180 -18.87 9.60 -10.00
CA ASN A 180 -19.88 10.58 -10.42
C ASN A 180 -19.58 11.91 -9.74
N GLN A 181 -19.56 13.00 -10.52
CA GLN A 181 -19.47 14.37 -10.02
C GLN A 181 -20.48 15.23 -10.78
N ILE A 182 -21.49 15.73 -10.09
CA ILE A 182 -22.54 16.62 -10.67
C ILE A 182 -23.19 16.02 -11.93
N GLY A 183 -23.39 14.70 -11.93
CA GLY A 183 -24.00 13.98 -13.06
C GLY A 183 -23.05 13.55 -14.18
N GLU A 184 -21.78 13.94 -14.12
CA GLU A 184 -20.75 13.50 -15.05
C GLU A 184 -19.96 12.32 -14.49
N GLN A 185 -19.56 11.40 -15.36
CA GLN A 185 -18.70 10.28 -14.99
C GLN A 185 -17.25 10.65 -15.22
N LEU A 186 -16.42 10.43 -14.18
CA LEU A 186 -14.99 10.66 -14.20
C LEU A 186 -14.23 9.35 -14.08
N SER A 187 -13.13 9.23 -14.83
CA SER A 187 -12.12 8.19 -14.60
C SER A 187 -11.19 8.55 -13.42
N PRO A 188 -10.51 7.58 -12.80
CA PRO A 188 -9.52 7.87 -11.76
C PRO A 188 -8.37 8.79 -12.22
N TYR A 189 -8.08 8.80 -13.51
CA TYR A 189 -7.01 9.62 -14.11
C TYR A 189 -7.33 11.12 -14.15
N GLN A 190 -8.61 11.49 -13.97
CA GLN A 190 -9.09 12.87 -13.93
C GLN A 190 -9.15 13.45 -12.52
N LEU A 191 -8.79 12.66 -11.50
CA LEU A 191 -8.70 13.09 -10.11
C LEU A 191 -7.49 14.02 -9.90
N SER A 192 -7.53 14.82 -8.84
CA SER A 192 -6.36 15.58 -8.38
C SER A 192 -5.23 14.65 -7.91
N ALA A 193 -4.00 15.13 -7.84
CA ALA A 193 -2.86 14.33 -7.41
C ALA A 193 -3.08 13.70 -6.01
N GLY A 194 -3.62 14.46 -5.05
CA GLY A 194 -3.92 13.95 -3.71
C GLY A 194 -5.02 12.90 -3.71
N GLU A 195 -6.10 13.10 -4.49
CA GLU A 195 -7.17 12.11 -4.65
C GLU A 195 -6.67 10.82 -5.31
N LYS A 196 -5.83 10.93 -6.35
CA LYS A 196 -5.18 9.78 -6.98
C LYS A 196 -4.29 9.03 -5.99
N GLN A 197 -3.51 9.75 -5.20
CA GLN A 197 -2.58 9.17 -4.21
C GLN A 197 -3.33 8.37 -3.14
N ILE A 198 -4.34 8.98 -2.49
CA ILE A 198 -5.10 8.27 -1.45
C ILE A 198 -5.90 7.10 -2.04
N LEU A 199 -6.46 7.25 -3.24
CA LEU A 199 -7.15 6.19 -3.95
C LEU A 199 -6.21 5.02 -4.25
N ALA A 200 -5.00 5.30 -4.76
CA ALA A 200 -4.00 4.27 -5.05
C ALA A 200 -3.60 3.50 -3.79
N ILE A 201 -3.39 4.20 -2.66
CA ILE A 201 -3.06 3.56 -1.38
C ILE A 201 -4.19 2.63 -0.93
N LEU A 202 -5.43 3.14 -0.83
CA LEU A 202 -6.56 2.34 -0.34
C LEU A 202 -6.91 1.19 -1.30
N LEU A 203 -6.81 1.41 -2.60
CA LEU A 203 -7.08 0.36 -3.59
C LEU A 203 -6.02 -0.75 -3.54
N THR A 204 -4.73 -0.40 -3.33
CA THR A 204 -3.65 -1.36 -3.10
C THR A 204 -3.99 -2.26 -1.90
N VAL A 205 -4.44 -1.66 -0.79
CA VAL A 205 -4.79 -2.40 0.43
C VAL A 205 -5.99 -3.33 0.22
N LEU A 206 -7.01 -2.85 -0.50
CA LEU A 206 -8.23 -3.63 -0.78
C LEU A 206 -7.94 -4.90 -1.58
N VAL A 207 -7.14 -4.77 -2.65
CA VAL A 207 -6.93 -5.89 -3.59
C VAL A 207 -6.09 -7.04 -3.01
N GLU A 208 -5.45 -6.82 -1.86
CA GLU A 208 -4.74 -7.86 -1.10
C GLU A 208 -5.69 -8.74 -0.24
N ASP A 209 -6.99 -8.47 -0.27
CA ASP A 209 -8.06 -9.33 0.28
C ASP A 209 -7.81 -9.78 1.72
N ASN A 210 -7.47 -8.85 2.60
CA ASN A 210 -7.16 -9.09 4.02
C ASN A 210 -6.03 -10.10 4.29
N GLN A 211 -5.22 -10.41 3.28
CA GLN A 211 -4.04 -11.25 3.51
C GLN A 211 -2.97 -10.48 4.28
N PRO A 212 -2.15 -11.18 5.11
CA PRO A 212 -0.93 -10.59 5.64
C PRO A 212 0.00 -10.13 4.52
N TYR A 213 0.43 -8.87 4.57
CA TYR A 213 1.41 -8.36 3.63
C TYR A 213 2.10 -7.09 4.16
N ILE A 214 3.19 -6.69 3.52
CA ILE A 214 3.98 -5.52 3.91
C ILE A 214 3.72 -4.38 2.93
N LEU A 215 3.28 -3.23 3.43
CA LEU A 215 3.12 -2.01 2.66
C LEU A 215 4.29 -1.06 2.95
N PHE A 216 5.16 -0.91 1.96
CA PHE A 216 6.20 0.10 1.98
C PHE A 216 5.65 1.42 1.42
N MET A 217 5.82 2.51 2.17
CA MET A 217 5.40 3.84 1.74
C MET A 217 6.54 4.84 1.93
N ASP A 218 6.96 5.50 0.85
CA ASP A 218 8.01 6.52 0.90
C ASP A 218 7.37 7.90 0.79
N GLU A 219 7.26 8.60 1.91
CA GLU A 219 6.63 9.93 2.03
C GLU A 219 5.24 10.02 1.38
N PRO A 220 4.31 9.10 1.67
CA PRO A 220 3.02 8.99 0.96
C PRO A 220 2.13 10.22 1.11
N GLU A 221 2.46 11.10 2.04
CA GLU A 221 1.70 12.29 2.40
C GLU A 221 1.92 13.51 1.51
N ILE A 222 2.94 13.54 0.65
CA ILE A 222 3.37 14.77 -0.07
C ILE A 222 2.21 15.46 -0.82
N SER A 223 1.35 14.70 -1.46
CA SER A 223 0.20 15.25 -2.20
C SER A 223 -1.10 15.26 -1.40
N LEU A 224 -1.11 14.75 -0.16
CA LEU A 224 -2.32 14.60 0.63
C LEU A 224 -2.67 15.88 1.38
N HIS A 225 -3.98 16.17 1.46
CA HIS A 225 -4.50 17.19 2.35
C HIS A 225 -4.20 16.84 3.82
N PHE A 226 -3.98 17.85 4.67
CA PHE A 226 -3.57 17.69 6.07
C PHE A 226 -4.47 16.72 6.87
N GLU A 227 -5.79 16.81 6.72
CA GLU A 227 -6.72 15.91 7.40
C GLU A 227 -6.62 14.46 6.93
N TRP A 228 -6.29 14.23 5.65
CA TRP A 228 -6.06 12.90 5.12
C TRP A 228 -4.74 12.30 5.60
N GLN A 229 -3.72 13.15 5.78
CA GLN A 229 -2.44 12.72 6.36
C GLN A 229 -2.63 12.12 7.76
N LYS A 230 -3.43 12.79 8.62
CA LYS A 230 -3.73 12.29 9.96
C LYS A 230 -4.45 10.95 9.97
N GLN A 231 -5.37 10.76 9.05
CA GLN A 231 -6.19 9.55 8.96
C GLN A 231 -5.51 8.39 8.23
N LEU A 232 -4.43 8.62 7.47
CA LEU A 232 -3.86 7.69 6.51
C LEU A 232 -3.61 6.29 7.10
N ILE A 233 -2.87 6.21 8.20
CA ILE A 233 -2.52 4.94 8.84
C ILE A 233 -3.79 4.24 9.35
N GLY A 234 -4.70 4.99 9.98
CA GLY A 234 -5.97 4.47 10.49
C GLY A 234 -6.83 3.86 9.37
N LEU A 235 -6.97 4.54 8.24
CA LEU A 235 -7.73 4.06 7.08
C LEU A 235 -7.14 2.76 6.51
N VAL A 236 -5.81 2.69 6.37
CA VAL A 236 -5.11 1.49 5.89
C VAL A 236 -5.36 0.30 6.82
N LEU A 237 -5.20 0.48 8.14
CA LEU A 237 -5.39 -0.57 9.13
C LEU A 237 -6.86 -1.00 9.30
N GLN A 238 -7.79 -0.08 9.09
CA GLN A 238 -9.22 -0.39 9.11
C GLN A 238 -9.61 -1.27 7.91
N LEU A 239 -9.03 -0.99 6.74
CA LEU A 239 -9.32 -1.74 5.51
C LEU A 239 -8.65 -3.12 5.50
N ASN A 240 -7.42 -3.24 6.02
CA ASN A 240 -6.74 -4.53 6.23
C ASN A 240 -6.00 -4.56 7.58
N PRO A 241 -6.55 -5.21 8.61
CA PRO A 241 -5.92 -5.28 9.93
C PRO A 241 -4.68 -6.18 9.99
N ASN A 242 -4.41 -6.98 8.95
CA ASN A 242 -3.30 -7.92 8.89
C ASN A 242 -2.04 -7.34 8.21
N ILE A 243 -2.10 -6.07 7.81
CA ILE A 243 -0.99 -5.39 7.13
C ILE A 243 0.10 -4.96 8.10
N GLN A 244 1.36 -5.06 7.67
CA GLN A 244 2.47 -4.33 8.27
C GLN A 244 2.79 -3.10 7.43
N ILE A 245 2.77 -1.92 8.04
CA ILE A 245 3.16 -0.66 7.43
C ILE A 245 4.62 -0.37 7.79
N ILE A 246 5.44 -0.11 6.78
CA ILE A 246 6.81 0.38 6.91
C ILE A 246 6.92 1.64 6.06
N MET A 247 7.01 2.81 6.68
CA MET A 247 6.95 4.06 5.96
C MET A 247 8.00 5.07 6.39
N THR A 248 8.32 5.97 5.47
CA THR A 248 9.06 7.19 5.77
C THR A 248 8.10 8.37 5.77
N THR A 249 8.35 9.35 6.60
CA THR A 249 7.58 10.60 6.60
C THR A 249 8.40 11.77 7.12
N HIS A 250 8.07 12.96 6.65
CA HIS A 250 8.47 14.24 7.20
C HIS A 250 7.31 15.00 7.83
N SER A 251 6.08 14.50 7.68
CA SER A 251 4.90 15.20 8.18
C SER A 251 4.58 14.83 9.62
N PRO A 252 4.57 15.81 10.52
CA PRO A 252 4.05 15.61 11.87
C PRO A 252 2.59 15.14 11.87
N ALA A 253 1.78 15.55 10.87
CA ALA A 253 0.37 15.21 10.79
C ALA A 253 0.13 13.69 10.72
N VAL A 254 0.98 12.95 10.00
CA VAL A 254 0.87 11.47 9.86
C VAL A 254 0.98 10.75 11.19
N VAL A 255 1.77 11.30 12.14
CA VAL A 255 2.06 10.65 13.42
C VAL A 255 1.18 11.14 14.57
N MET A 256 0.46 12.26 14.39
CA MET A 256 -0.30 12.92 15.47
C MET A 256 -1.42 12.06 16.06
N ASP A 257 -2.08 11.23 15.28
CA ASP A 257 -3.24 10.42 15.71
C ASP A 257 -2.83 9.08 16.35
N GLY A 258 -1.92 9.14 17.34
CA GLY A 258 -1.57 7.98 18.17
C GLY A 258 -0.41 7.15 17.64
N TRP A 259 0.37 7.66 16.67
CA TRP A 259 1.50 6.93 16.08
C TRP A 259 2.88 7.43 16.51
N THR A 260 2.95 8.38 17.43
CA THR A 260 4.22 8.97 17.91
C THR A 260 5.17 7.92 18.46
N ASP A 261 4.65 6.91 19.20
CA ASP A 261 5.44 5.82 19.76
C ASP A 261 5.94 4.79 18.72
N ARG A 262 5.52 4.95 17.46
CA ARG A 262 5.92 4.10 16.32
C ARG A 262 6.96 4.77 15.43
N VAL A 263 7.39 5.95 15.81
CA VAL A 263 8.42 6.72 15.10
C VAL A 263 9.80 6.30 15.59
N THR A 264 10.66 5.98 14.64
CA THR A 264 12.09 5.66 14.87
C THR A 264 12.93 6.67 14.09
N ASP A 265 13.90 7.30 14.74
CA ASP A 265 14.86 8.15 14.03
C ASP A 265 15.95 7.28 13.37
N VAL A 266 16.41 7.68 12.17
CA VAL A 266 17.47 6.95 11.46
C VAL A 266 18.74 6.83 12.30
N ASN A 267 19.04 7.82 13.14
CA ASN A 267 20.21 7.78 14.01
C ASN A 267 20.09 6.70 15.09
N ASP A 268 18.89 6.39 15.58
CA ASP A 268 18.66 5.38 16.63
C ASP A 268 18.90 3.95 16.14
N ILE A 269 18.79 3.74 14.82
CA ILE A 269 18.99 2.44 14.17
C ILE A 269 20.33 2.34 13.44
N THR A 270 21.14 3.39 13.50
CA THR A 270 22.49 3.38 12.93
C THR A 270 23.48 2.86 13.95
N ILE A 271 24.10 1.73 13.64
CA ILE A 271 25.20 1.16 14.42
C ILE A 271 26.51 1.70 13.85
N SER A 272 27.33 2.29 14.71
CA SER A 272 28.65 2.84 14.35
C SER A 272 29.70 1.72 14.25
#